data_4ad8a0bb066f22d9c8a6a8a6630eabec
#
_entry.id   4ad8a0bb066f22d9c8a6a8a6630eabec
#
_cell.length_a   1.000
_cell.length_b   1.000
_cell.length_c   1.000
_cell.angle_alpha   90.00
_cell.angle_beta   90.00
_cell.angle_gamma   90.00
#
_symmetry.space_group_name_H-M   'P 1'
#
loop_
_entity.id
_entity.type
_entity.pdbx_description
1 polymer ?
#
loop_
_entity_poly.entity_id
_entity_poly.type
_entity_poly.pdbx_seq_one_letter_code
_entity_poly.pdbx_strand_id
1 'polypeptide(L)'
;MIDDSARYKDLRILLIEDESYTRHMIGGLLRQIGFQHINEAKEGGDGFKETVRTRPQVVLCDVHMEPMDGLGYLGMLRGFKSPDIAATPVIFLTADKQQETVVSAKQLKVDGYLVKPVSLQTLKQRLDALLKFHNLI
;
A
#
# COMPACT_ATOMS: atom_id res chain seq x y z
N MET A 1 -28.32 -1.15 9.25
CA MET A 1 -27.03 -0.87 8.61
C MET A 1 -26.27 -2.16 8.43
N ILE A 2 -25.76 -2.39 7.24
CA ILE A 2 -25.03 -3.61 6.94
C ILE A 2 -23.54 -3.35 7.20
N ASP A 3 -22.95 -4.19 8.05
CA ASP A 3 -21.50 -4.15 8.29
C ASP A 3 -20.80 -4.86 7.12
N ASP A 4 -19.98 -4.12 6.37
CA ASP A 4 -19.27 -4.64 5.22
C ASP A 4 -17.84 -5.09 5.53
N SER A 5 -17.45 -5.10 6.83
CA SER A 5 -16.09 -5.45 7.23
C SER A 5 -15.68 -6.89 6.83
N ALA A 6 -16.65 -7.79 6.73
CA ALA A 6 -16.40 -9.18 6.38
C ALA A 6 -15.77 -9.34 4.99
N ARG A 7 -15.97 -8.37 4.09
CA ARG A 7 -15.44 -8.46 2.72
C ARG A 7 -13.92 -8.26 2.64
N TYR A 8 -13.30 -7.75 3.72
CA TYR A 8 -11.86 -7.50 3.78
C TYR A 8 -11.08 -8.54 4.58
N LYS A 9 -11.78 -9.40 5.34
CA LYS A 9 -11.14 -10.23 6.36
C LYS A 9 -10.12 -11.23 5.79
N ASP A 10 -10.31 -11.69 4.57
CA ASP A 10 -9.42 -12.67 3.95
C ASP A 10 -8.40 -12.02 3.00
N LEU A 11 -8.47 -10.70 2.82
CA LEU A 11 -7.54 -9.97 1.97
C LEU A 11 -6.25 -9.72 2.72
N ARG A 12 -5.13 -9.86 2.02
CA ARG A 12 -3.80 -9.58 2.56
C ARG A 12 -3.37 -8.20 2.12
N ILE A 13 -2.95 -7.38 3.08
CA ILE A 13 -2.44 -6.04 2.82
C ILE A 13 -1.07 -5.89 3.47
N LEU A 14 -0.17 -5.21 2.77
CA LEU A 14 1.16 -4.89 3.29
C LEU A 14 1.27 -3.39 3.48
N LEU A 15 1.75 -2.98 4.64
CA LEU A 15 1.96 -1.57 4.98
C LEU A 15 3.47 -1.34 5.15
N ILE A 16 4.03 -0.50 4.29
CA ILE A 16 5.46 -0.15 4.31
C ILE A 16 5.58 1.29 4.79
N GLU A 17 6.05 1.49 6.01
CA GLU A 17 6.14 2.80 6.65
C GLU A 17 7.24 2.74 7.71
N ASP A 18 8.20 3.67 7.65
CA ASP A 18 9.34 3.65 8.57
C ASP A 18 9.03 4.26 9.94
N GLU A 19 8.09 5.20 10.03
CA GLU A 19 7.72 5.82 11.30
C GLU A 19 6.73 4.94 12.05
N SER A 20 7.13 4.48 13.25
CA SER A 20 6.34 3.51 14.00
C SER A 20 4.98 4.05 14.42
N TYR A 21 4.89 5.33 14.80
CA TYR A 21 3.62 5.95 15.19
C TYR A 21 2.63 5.96 14.01
N THR A 22 3.08 6.42 12.85
CA THR A 22 2.25 6.47 11.64
C THR A 22 1.85 5.06 11.19
N ARG A 23 2.79 4.12 11.23
CA ARG A 23 2.52 2.73 10.87
C ARG A 23 1.46 2.12 11.78
N HIS A 24 1.58 2.35 13.09
CA HIS A 24 0.62 1.85 14.06
C HIS A 24 -0.77 2.46 13.85
N MET A 25 -0.82 3.77 13.59
CA MET A 25 -2.07 4.49 13.36
C MET A 25 -2.79 3.97 12.10
N ILE A 26 -2.06 3.85 11.00
CA ILE A 26 -2.64 3.36 9.74
C ILE A 26 -3.08 1.90 9.89
N GLY A 27 -2.28 1.08 10.57
CA GLY A 27 -2.65 -0.29 10.87
C GLY A 27 -3.97 -0.38 11.63
N GLY A 28 -4.18 0.53 12.58
CA GLY A 28 -5.45 0.63 13.31
C GLY A 28 -6.63 0.96 12.42
N LEU A 29 -6.44 1.89 11.46
CA LEU A 29 -7.48 2.23 10.49
C LEU A 29 -7.82 1.03 9.60
N LEU A 30 -6.81 0.28 9.16
CA LEU A 30 -7.03 -0.91 8.34
C LEU A 30 -7.84 -1.97 9.09
N ARG A 31 -7.53 -2.19 10.36
CA ARG A 31 -8.30 -3.11 11.20
C ARG A 31 -9.74 -2.63 11.36
N GLN A 32 -9.94 -1.33 11.51
CA GLN A 32 -11.26 -0.73 11.59
C GLN A 32 -12.10 -0.96 10.33
N ILE A 33 -11.44 -0.92 9.17
CA ILE A 33 -12.10 -1.21 7.88
C ILE A 33 -12.52 -2.68 7.81
N GLY A 34 -11.72 -3.59 8.38
CA GLY A 34 -12.04 -5.00 8.41
C GLY A 34 -10.90 -5.92 8.02
N PHE A 35 -9.72 -5.38 7.69
CA PHE A 35 -8.56 -6.21 7.35
C PHE A 35 -8.07 -6.96 8.58
N GLN A 36 -7.83 -8.25 8.43
CA GLN A 36 -7.29 -9.11 9.49
C GLN A 36 -5.88 -9.59 9.17
N HIS A 37 -5.48 -9.60 7.90
CA HIS A 37 -4.16 -10.05 7.47
C HIS A 37 -3.33 -8.83 7.03
N ILE A 38 -2.71 -8.17 8.00
CA ILE A 38 -1.91 -6.97 7.79
C ILE A 38 -0.47 -7.32 8.11
N ASN A 39 0.39 -7.24 7.11
CA ASN A 39 1.84 -7.38 7.30
C ASN A 39 2.47 -6.00 7.22
N GLU A 40 3.63 -5.83 7.85
CA GLU A 40 4.29 -4.54 7.94
C GLU A 40 5.75 -4.66 7.55
N ALA A 41 6.29 -3.56 7.00
CA ALA A 41 7.71 -3.41 6.73
C ALA A 41 8.11 -1.97 7.00
N LYS A 42 9.39 -1.74 7.27
CA LYS A 42 9.89 -0.43 7.72
C LYS A 42 10.57 0.37 6.62
N GLU A 43 10.90 -0.25 5.49
CA GLU A 43 11.50 0.44 4.35
C GLU A 43 11.33 -0.42 3.09
N GLY A 44 11.76 0.11 1.94
CA GLY A 44 11.47 -0.50 0.65
C GLY A 44 12.06 -1.88 0.43
N GLY A 45 13.28 -2.13 0.89
CA GLY A 45 13.92 -3.44 0.73
C GLY A 45 13.19 -4.53 1.49
N ASP A 46 12.87 -4.28 2.76
CA ASP A 46 12.08 -5.21 3.56
C ASP A 46 10.66 -5.34 2.99
N GLY A 47 10.10 -4.24 2.49
CA GLY A 47 8.80 -4.27 1.84
C GLY A 47 8.78 -5.19 0.63
N PHE A 48 9.83 -5.16 -0.18
CA PHE A 48 9.93 -6.05 -1.32
C PHE A 48 9.97 -7.51 -0.90
N LYS A 49 10.79 -7.84 0.10
CA LYS A 49 10.87 -9.20 0.64
C LYS A 49 9.52 -9.68 1.15
N GLU A 50 8.81 -8.82 1.88
CA GLU A 50 7.48 -9.15 2.39
C GLU A 50 6.46 -9.32 1.27
N THR A 51 6.56 -8.53 0.20
CA THR A 51 5.67 -8.67 -0.95
C THR A 51 5.81 -10.05 -1.59
N VAL A 52 7.05 -10.49 -1.79
CA VAL A 52 7.33 -11.82 -2.37
C VAL A 52 6.85 -12.92 -1.42
N ARG A 53 7.08 -12.75 -0.12
CA ARG A 53 6.75 -13.76 0.89
C ARG A 53 5.24 -13.91 1.09
N THR A 54 4.51 -12.81 1.18
CA THR A 54 3.09 -12.84 1.59
C THR A 54 2.12 -12.65 0.43
N ARG A 55 2.58 -12.13 -0.69
CA ARG A 55 1.75 -11.88 -1.89
C ARG A 55 0.47 -11.12 -1.54
N PRO A 56 0.60 -9.87 -1.07
CA PRO A 56 -0.58 -9.08 -0.71
C PRO A 56 -1.42 -8.72 -1.93
N GLN A 57 -2.71 -8.53 -1.73
CA GLN A 57 -3.59 -8.02 -2.77
C GLN A 57 -3.40 -6.52 -2.99
N VAL A 58 -2.91 -5.81 -1.98
CA VAL A 58 -2.64 -4.37 -2.09
C VAL A 58 -1.50 -4.00 -1.13
N VAL A 59 -0.70 -3.01 -1.54
CA VAL A 59 0.40 -2.47 -0.73
C VAL A 59 0.15 -0.99 -0.50
N LEU A 60 0.26 -0.55 0.75
CA LEU A 60 0.34 0.86 1.11
C LEU A 60 1.80 1.16 1.42
N CYS A 61 2.39 2.13 0.74
CA CYS A 61 3.82 2.38 0.85
C CYS A 61 4.11 3.87 0.97
N ASP A 62 4.80 4.27 2.04
CA ASP A 62 5.33 5.63 2.15
C ASP A 62 6.38 5.87 1.07
N VAL A 63 6.48 7.10 0.60
CA VAL A 63 7.47 7.46 -0.42
C VAL A 63 8.85 7.67 0.20
N HIS A 64 8.91 8.39 1.33
CA HIS A 64 10.17 8.79 1.94
C HIS A 64 10.58 7.85 3.06
N MET A 65 11.52 6.96 2.77
CA MET A 65 12.07 5.99 3.72
C MET A 65 13.54 5.75 3.40
N GLU A 66 14.28 5.22 4.36
CA GLU A 66 15.69 4.82 4.19
C GLU A 66 15.89 3.42 4.75
N PRO A 67 16.81 2.62 4.18
CA PRO A 67 17.70 2.91 3.05
C PRO A 67 17.05 2.90 1.67
N MET A 68 15.93 2.20 1.47
CA MET A 68 15.25 2.20 0.18
C MET A 68 13.88 2.89 0.33
N ASP A 69 13.62 3.90 -0.51
CA ASP A 69 12.36 4.64 -0.49
C ASP A 69 11.25 3.93 -1.29
N GLY A 70 10.07 4.56 -1.34
CA GLY A 70 8.93 3.99 -2.04
C GLY A 70 9.12 3.88 -3.54
N LEU A 71 9.81 4.84 -4.16
CA LEU A 71 10.11 4.76 -5.59
C LEU A 71 11.05 3.60 -5.90
N GLY A 72 12.06 3.40 -5.06
CA GLY A 72 12.97 2.25 -5.19
C GLY A 72 12.23 0.93 -5.04
N TYR A 73 11.34 0.84 -4.06
CA TYR A 73 10.49 -0.33 -3.86
C TYR A 73 9.64 -0.59 -5.12
N LEU A 74 8.95 0.43 -5.61
CA LEU A 74 8.06 0.28 -6.75
C LEU A 74 8.82 -0.14 -8.01
N GLY A 75 9.99 0.46 -8.25
CA GLY A 75 10.84 0.08 -9.38
C GLY A 75 11.26 -1.39 -9.33
N MET A 76 11.70 -1.83 -8.14
CA MET A 76 12.10 -3.22 -7.94
C MET A 76 10.91 -4.17 -8.14
N LEU A 77 9.75 -3.80 -7.61
CA LEU A 77 8.53 -4.60 -7.75
C LEU A 77 8.11 -4.75 -9.22
N ARG A 78 8.03 -3.64 -9.94
CA ARG A 78 7.58 -3.67 -11.34
C ARG A 78 8.56 -4.39 -12.25
N GLY A 79 9.84 -4.44 -11.89
CA GLY A 79 10.86 -5.16 -12.64
C GLY A 79 11.01 -6.63 -12.24
N PHE A 80 10.23 -7.12 -11.30
CA PHE A 80 10.38 -8.49 -10.83
C PHE A 80 9.94 -9.50 -11.90
N LYS A 81 10.62 -10.66 -11.92
CA LYS A 81 10.45 -11.66 -12.98
C LYS A 81 9.08 -12.35 -12.98
N SER A 82 8.42 -12.42 -11.84
CA SER A 82 7.07 -13.00 -11.75
C SER A 82 6.03 -11.95 -12.12
N PRO A 83 5.29 -12.10 -13.22
CA PRO A 83 4.33 -11.08 -13.63
C PRO A 83 3.24 -10.81 -12.59
N ASP A 84 2.78 -11.84 -11.88
CA ASP A 84 1.75 -11.69 -10.86
C ASP A 84 2.23 -10.80 -9.72
N ILE A 85 3.46 -11.03 -9.26
CA ILE A 85 4.05 -10.22 -8.19
C ILE A 85 4.36 -8.81 -8.70
N ALA A 86 4.91 -8.69 -9.90
CA ALA A 86 5.25 -7.40 -10.49
C ALA A 86 4.02 -6.50 -10.67
N ALA A 87 2.84 -7.07 -10.80
CA ALA A 87 1.58 -6.34 -11.00
C ALA A 87 0.85 -6.03 -9.69
N THR A 88 1.44 -6.31 -8.52
CA THR A 88 0.81 -6.06 -7.23
C THR A 88 0.37 -4.59 -7.14
N PRO A 89 -0.89 -4.32 -6.80
CA PRO A 89 -1.38 -2.94 -6.66
C PRO A 89 -0.70 -2.20 -5.51
N VAL A 90 -0.25 -0.97 -5.78
CA VAL A 90 0.46 -0.14 -4.80
C VAL A 90 -0.19 1.24 -4.72
N ILE A 91 -0.50 1.67 -3.51
CA ILE A 91 -0.93 3.04 -3.21
C ILE A 91 0.18 3.70 -2.40
N PHE A 92 0.66 4.85 -2.86
CA PHE A 92 1.64 5.63 -2.12
C PHE A 92 0.98 6.49 -1.04
N LEU A 93 1.61 6.52 0.13
CA LEU A 93 1.26 7.43 1.23
C LEU A 93 2.31 8.52 1.24
N THR A 94 1.93 9.78 1.14
CA THR A 94 2.92 10.85 1.09
C THR A 94 2.40 12.15 1.68
N ALA A 95 3.28 12.86 2.42
CA ALA A 95 3.06 14.26 2.76
C ALA A 95 3.52 15.18 1.62
N ASP A 96 4.21 14.61 0.64
CA ASP A 96 4.85 15.32 -0.44
C ASP A 96 3.93 15.38 -1.66
N LYS A 97 3.70 16.60 -2.15
CA LYS A 97 2.92 16.85 -3.36
C LYS A 97 3.83 17.26 -4.53
N GLN A 98 5.13 16.98 -4.42
CA GLN A 98 6.07 17.37 -5.45
C GLN A 98 5.78 16.67 -6.75
N GLN A 99 5.76 17.45 -7.81
CA GLN A 99 5.41 16.96 -9.14
C GLN A 99 6.38 15.90 -9.65
N GLU A 100 7.65 16.00 -9.31
CA GLU A 100 8.67 15.03 -9.72
C GLU A 100 8.37 13.63 -9.19
N THR A 101 8.01 13.52 -7.91
CA THR A 101 7.65 12.24 -7.29
C THR A 101 6.41 11.65 -7.97
N VAL A 102 5.42 12.50 -8.24
CA VAL A 102 4.19 12.07 -8.89
C VAL A 102 4.47 11.54 -10.30
N VAL A 103 5.29 12.25 -11.08
CA VAL A 103 5.64 11.85 -12.44
C VAL A 103 6.41 10.52 -12.44
N SER A 104 7.43 10.40 -11.57
CA SER A 104 8.21 9.16 -11.46
C SER A 104 7.34 7.97 -11.06
N ALA A 105 6.43 8.18 -10.12
CA ALA A 105 5.52 7.13 -9.65
C ALA A 105 4.57 6.69 -10.76
N LYS A 106 4.07 7.62 -11.58
CA LYS A 106 3.22 7.29 -12.73
C LYS A 106 3.97 6.47 -13.77
N GLN A 107 5.24 6.82 -14.04
CA GLN A 107 6.07 6.06 -14.98
C GLN A 107 6.27 4.62 -14.50
N LEU A 108 6.34 4.41 -13.18
CA LEU A 108 6.46 3.08 -12.59
C LEU A 108 5.11 2.41 -12.32
N LYS A 109 4.01 3.02 -12.78
CA LYS A 109 2.66 2.45 -12.70
C LYS A 109 2.18 2.23 -11.27
N VAL A 110 2.28 3.29 -10.45
CA VAL A 110 1.61 3.29 -9.14
C VAL A 110 0.10 3.36 -9.35
N ASP A 111 -0.64 2.71 -8.48
CA ASP A 111 -2.10 2.60 -8.63
C ASP A 111 -2.87 3.72 -7.95
N GLY A 112 -2.24 4.48 -7.09
CA GLY A 112 -2.90 5.61 -6.44
C GLY A 112 -2.03 6.30 -5.41
N TYR A 113 -2.57 7.38 -4.85
CA TYR A 113 -1.92 8.20 -3.85
C TYR A 113 -2.88 8.53 -2.73
N LEU A 114 -2.35 8.61 -1.51
CA LEU A 114 -3.03 9.16 -0.35
C LEU A 114 -2.12 10.19 0.30
N VAL A 115 -2.64 11.38 0.54
CA VAL A 115 -1.88 12.46 1.19
C VAL A 115 -2.06 12.33 2.70
N LYS A 116 -0.95 12.37 3.43
CA LYS A 116 -0.98 12.35 4.90
C LYS A 116 -1.41 13.72 5.44
N PRO A 117 -2.13 13.78 6.55
CA PRO A 117 -2.58 12.68 7.39
C PRO A 117 -3.75 11.92 6.75
N VAL A 118 -3.74 10.59 6.89
CA VAL A 118 -4.74 9.73 6.25
C VAL A 118 -5.95 9.60 7.16
N SER A 119 -7.15 9.85 6.61
CA SER A 119 -8.40 9.61 7.33
C SER A 119 -8.96 8.23 7.00
N LEU A 120 -9.78 7.71 7.90
CA LEU A 120 -10.46 6.43 7.68
C LEU A 120 -11.28 6.48 6.38
N GLN A 121 -12.04 7.55 6.18
CA GLN A 121 -12.90 7.69 5.00
C GLN A 121 -12.11 7.68 3.71
N THR A 122 -11.05 8.47 3.62
CA THR A 122 -10.23 8.57 2.42
C THR A 122 -9.51 7.26 2.13
N LEU A 123 -8.97 6.63 3.18
CA LEU A 123 -8.29 5.34 3.05
C LEU A 123 -9.24 4.27 2.52
N LYS A 124 -10.43 4.17 3.12
CA LYS A 124 -11.42 3.19 2.70
C LYS A 124 -11.87 3.42 1.25
N GLN A 125 -12.12 4.68 0.89
CA GLN A 125 -12.54 5.02 -0.48
C GLN A 125 -11.50 4.59 -1.52
N ARG A 126 -10.22 4.87 -1.26
CA ARG A 126 -9.14 4.50 -2.19
C ARG A 126 -8.97 3.00 -2.28
N LEU A 127 -9.00 2.32 -1.15
CA LEU A 127 -8.87 0.86 -1.12
C LEU A 127 -10.05 0.19 -1.83
N ASP A 128 -11.26 0.65 -1.58
CA ASP A 128 -12.46 0.08 -2.20
C ASP A 128 -12.41 0.23 -3.73
N ALA A 129 -12.03 1.42 -4.21
CA ALA A 129 -11.94 1.66 -5.65
C ALA A 129 -10.93 0.72 -6.29
N LEU A 130 -9.77 0.54 -5.67
CA LEU A 130 -8.71 -0.33 -6.18
C LEU A 130 -9.12 -1.80 -6.14
N LEU A 131 -9.69 -2.23 -5.01
CA LEU A 131 -10.10 -3.63 -4.83
C LEU A 131 -11.25 -4.00 -5.76
N LYS A 132 -12.20 -3.10 -6.00
CA LYS A 132 -13.27 -3.33 -6.96
C LYS A 132 -12.74 -3.41 -8.39
N PHE A 133 -11.80 -2.54 -8.73
CA PHE A 133 -11.17 -2.55 -10.06
C PHE A 133 -10.51 -3.91 -10.34
N HIS A 134 -9.92 -4.53 -9.32
CA HIS A 134 -9.27 -5.84 -9.44
C HIS A 134 -10.20 -7.02 -9.11
N ASN A 135 -11.49 -6.77 -8.97
CA ASN A 135 -12.50 -7.80 -8.66
C ASN A 135 -12.24 -8.56 -7.37
N LEU A 136 -11.70 -7.87 -6.36
CA LEU A 136 -11.38 -8.47 -5.06
C LEU A 136 -12.48 -8.24 -4.03
N ILE A 137 -13.33 -7.28 -4.28
CA ILE A 137 -14.54 -7.07 -3.47
C ILE A 137 -15.73 -6.77 -4.37
#